data_0a1ddec67af71825f067a8b90e3e67e8
#
_entry.id   0a1ddec67af71825f067a8b90e3e67e8
#
_cell.length_a   1.000
_cell.length_b   1.000
_cell.length_c   1.000
_cell.angle_alpha   90.00
_cell.angle_beta   90.00
_cell.angle_gamma   90.00
#
_symmetry.space_group_name_H-M   'P 1'
#
loop_
_entity.id
_entity.type
_entity.pdbx_description
1 polymer ?
#
loop_
_entity_poly.entity_id
_entity_poly.type
_entity_poly.pdbx_seq_one_letter_code
_entity_poly.pdbx_strand_id
1 'polypeptide(L)'
;MNILNLFNAMPGNIAQGIIWGIMALGVFMTYKILDFADLSVDGSFATGGAVTVILMLSGMNSGTALVVAFICGVVAGVVTGILHTTLGIPGILASILVQIALYSINLSIMEGKANTALPVDKYNLLISLRYIPKSILVSAIFAAALIALMYVYFGTAQGSAIRATGNNPAMSRAQAG
;
A
#
# COMPACT_ATOMS: atom_id res chain seq x y z
N MET A 1 -28.79 16.74 10.30
CA MET A 1 -28.02 15.51 10.18
C MET A 1 -28.51 14.54 11.23
N ASN A 2 -29.20 13.46 10.86
CA ASN A 2 -29.83 12.55 11.83
C ASN A 2 -28.76 11.65 12.46
N ILE A 3 -28.70 11.61 13.78
CA ILE A 3 -27.76 10.78 14.57
C ILE A 3 -27.87 9.30 14.16
N LEU A 4 -29.05 8.81 13.82
CA LEU A 4 -29.29 7.47 13.29
C LEU A 4 -28.52 7.18 11.99
N ASN A 5 -28.42 8.15 11.08
CA ASN A 5 -27.65 7.98 9.83
C ASN A 5 -26.14 7.89 10.10
N LEU A 6 -25.67 8.54 11.16
CA LEU A 6 -24.27 8.46 11.58
C LEU A 6 -23.94 7.04 12.10
N PHE A 7 -24.79 6.46 12.94
CA PHE A 7 -24.60 5.08 13.42
C PHE A 7 -24.68 4.05 12.30
N ASN A 8 -25.56 4.23 11.34
CA ASN A 8 -25.69 3.33 10.18
C ASN A 8 -24.48 3.40 9.23
N ALA A 9 -23.77 4.53 9.19
CA ALA A 9 -22.54 4.68 8.38
C ALA A 9 -21.28 4.17 9.09
N MET A 10 -21.28 4.01 10.42
CA MET A 10 -20.08 3.59 11.18
C MET A 10 -19.45 2.29 10.69
N PRO A 11 -20.20 1.20 10.43
CA PRO A 11 -19.58 -0.05 9.99
C PRO A 11 -18.83 0.07 8.66
N GLY A 12 -19.34 0.86 7.69
CA GLY A 12 -18.67 1.15 6.44
C GLY A 12 -17.37 1.94 6.64
N ASN A 13 -17.41 2.93 7.52
CA ASN A 13 -16.24 3.73 7.87
C ASN A 13 -15.16 2.91 8.59
N ILE A 14 -15.56 1.95 9.44
CA ILE A 14 -14.63 1.00 10.08
C ILE A 14 -13.92 0.14 9.03
N ALA A 15 -14.66 -0.44 8.08
CA ALA A 15 -14.08 -1.23 7.00
C ALA A 15 -13.05 -0.42 6.19
N GLN A 16 -13.39 0.81 5.85
CA GLN A 16 -12.50 1.72 5.13
C GLN A 16 -11.29 2.11 5.98
N GLY A 17 -11.49 2.36 7.27
CA GLY A 17 -10.41 2.67 8.22
C GLY A 17 -9.36 1.55 8.33
N ILE A 18 -9.79 0.28 8.31
CA ILE A 18 -8.87 -0.87 8.32
C ILE A 18 -8.01 -0.89 7.04
N ILE A 19 -8.59 -0.58 5.88
CA ILE A 19 -7.87 -0.53 4.60
C ILE A 19 -6.80 0.58 4.64
N TRP A 20 -7.15 1.77 5.12
CA TRP A 20 -6.18 2.84 5.34
C TRP A 20 -5.12 2.49 6.40
N GLY A 21 -5.50 1.69 7.40
CA GLY A 21 -4.58 1.14 8.40
C GLY A 21 -3.51 0.24 7.78
N ILE A 22 -3.84 -0.53 6.74
CA ILE A 22 -2.86 -1.35 6.00
C ILE A 22 -1.83 -0.46 5.29
N MET A 23 -2.27 0.64 4.69
CA MET A 23 -1.36 1.64 4.10
C MET A 23 -0.45 2.25 5.18
N ALA A 24 -1.00 2.58 6.34
CA ALA A 24 -0.24 3.12 7.46
C ALA A 24 0.84 2.16 7.99
N LEU A 25 0.65 0.84 7.89
CA LEU A 25 1.69 -0.15 8.19
C LEU A 25 2.89 -0.02 7.25
N GLY A 26 2.66 0.27 5.96
CA GLY A 26 3.73 0.54 4.99
C GLY A 26 4.57 1.77 5.40
N VAL A 27 3.90 2.87 5.74
CA VAL A 27 4.56 4.09 6.24
C VAL A 27 5.33 3.82 7.55
N PHE A 28 4.74 3.05 8.46
CA PHE A 28 5.40 2.66 9.70
C PHE A 28 6.70 1.90 9.46
N MET A 29 6.72 0.98 8.48
CA MET A 29 7.93 0.23 8.14
C MET A 29 9.05 1.14 7.66
N THR A 30 8.77 2.04 6.75
CA THR A 30 9.79 2.92 6.18
C THR A 30 10.26 3.94 7.21
N TYR A 31 9.34 4.59 7.91
CA TYR A 31 9.68 5.63 8.88
C TYR A 31 10.34 5.10 10.16
N LYS A 32 9.76 4.04 10.78
CA LYS A 32 10.22 3.56 12.11
C LYS A 32 11.34 2.54 12.01
N ILE A 33 11.42 1.76 10.95
CA ILE A 33 12.37 0.65 10.82
C ILE A 33 13.56 1.03 9.95
N LEU A 34 13.33 1.74 8.84
CA LEU A 34 14.39 2.15 7.91
C LEU A 34 14.91 3.57 8.17
N ASP A 35 14.31 4.31 9.13
CA ASP A 35 14.58 5.73 9.40
C ASP A 35 14.51 6.60 8.13
N PHE A 36 13.56 6.28 7.28
CA PHE A 36 13.39 6.87 5.96
C PHE A 36 11.91 7.22 5.74
N ALA A 37 11.57 8.50 5.66
CA ALA A 37 10.20 8.94 5.41
C ALA A 37 9.83 8.72 3.94
N ASP A 38 9.16 7.61 3.64
CA ASP A 38 8.67 7.31 2.30
C ASP A 38 7.22 7.76 2.13
N LEU A 39 7.03 8.84 1.38
CA LEU A 39 5.72 9.39 1.03
C LEU A 39 5.15 8.77 -0.26
N SER A 40 5.92 7.91 -0.96
CA SER A 40 5.45 7.26 -2.18
C SER A 40 4.44 6.14 -1.91
N VAL A 41 4.26 5.74 -0.64
CA VAL A 41 3.32 4.69 -0.22
C VAL A 41 1.88 5.03 -0.64
N ASP A 42 1.44 6.28 -0.50
CA ASP A 42 0.12 6.75 -0.94
C ASP A 42 -0.05 6.60 -2.46
N GLY A 43 0.95 7.05 -3.24
CA GLY A 43 0.98 6.91 -4.70
C GLY A 43 0.95 5.44 -5.15
N SER A 44 1.75 4.57 -4.54
CA SER A 44 1.79 3.14 -4.87
C SER A 44 0.51 2.41 -4.51
N PHE A 45 -0.13 2.78 -3.39
CA PHE A 45 -1.44 2.26 -3.00
C PHE A 45 -2.52 2.65 -4.02
N ALA A 46 -2.55 3.92 -4.45
CA ALA A 46 -3.47 4.40 -5.48
C ALA A 46 -3.21 3.70 -6.84
N THR A 47 -1.92 3.46 -7.20
CA THR A 47 -1.55 2.71 -8.41
C THR A 47 -2.06 1.28 -8.35
N GLY A 48 -1.94 0.60 -7.22
CA GLY A 48 -2.50 -0.73 -7.02
C GLY A 48 -4.01 -0.76 -7.26
N GLY A 49 -4.74 0.23 -6.75
CA GLY A 49 -6.17 0.40 -6.99
C GLY A 49 -6.51 0.64 -8.46
N ALA A 50 -5.83 1.59 -9.12
CA ALA A 50 -6.05 1.92 -10.52
C ALA A 50 -5.81 0.72 -11.46
N VAL A 51 -4.68 0.03 -11.28
CA VAL A 51 -4.32 -1.16 -12.06
C VAL A 51 -5.35 -2.28 -11.85
N THR A 52 -5.75 -2.55 -10.61
CA THR A 52 -6.75 -3.57 -10.31
C THR A 52 -8.07 -3.28 -11.01
N VAL A 53 -8.56 -2.04 -10.90
CA VAL A 53 -9.85 -1.63 -11.50
C VAL A 53 -9.82 -1.78 -13.02
N ILE A 54 -8.78 -1.28 -13.69
CA ILE A 54 -8.70 -1.34 -15.16
C ILE A 54 -8.55 -2.77 -15.67
N LEU A 55 -7.75 -3.62 -15.01
CA LEU A 55 -7.61 -5.02 -15.40
C LEU A 55 -8.89 -5.81 -15.20
N MET A 56 -9.64 -5.52 -14.13
CA MET A 56 -10.96 -6.14 -13.93
C MET A 56 -11.97 -5.69 -14.99
N LEU A 57 -11.97 -4.40 -15.36
CA LEU A 57 -12.82 -3.88 -16.44
C LEU A 57 -12.47 -4.51 -17.81
N SER A 58 -11.21 -4.85 -18.04
CA SER A 58 -10.74 -5.58 -19.22
C SER A 58 -11.11 -7.07 -19.21
N GLY A 59 -11.80 -7.56 -18.16
CA GLY A 59 -12.27 -8.94 -18.06
C GLY A 59 -11.30 -9.90 -17.38
N MET A 60 -10.21 -9.42 -16.78
CA MET A 60 -9.30 -10.26 -15.99
C MET A 60 -9.94 -10.70 -14.67
N ASN A 61 -9.51 -11.86 -14.18
CA ASN A 61 -9.93 -12.36 -12.88
C ASN A 61 -9.36 -11.46 -11.76
N SER A 62 -10.15 -11.22 -10.70
CA SER A 62 -9.74 -10.40 -9.56
C SER A 62 -8.42 -10.83 -8.91
N GLY A 63 -8.17 -12.15 -8.84
CA GLY A 63 -6.92 -12.69 -8.29
C GLY A 63 -5.68 -12.30 -9.12
N THR A 64 -5.74 -12.44 -10.45
CA THR A 64 -4.64 -12.04 -11.35
C THR A 64 -4.44 -10.53 -11.36
N ALA A 65 -5.51 -9.74 -11.33
CA ALA A 65 -5.44 -8.30 -11.24
C ALA A 65 -4.73 -7.83 -9.96
N LEU A 66 -5.00 -8.47 -8.82
CA LEU A 66 -4.32 -8.18 -7.55
C LEU A 66 -2.83 -8.52 -7.58
N VAL A 67 -2.44 -9.63 -8.21
CA VAL A 67 -1.02 -10.00 -8.37
C VAL A 67 -0.28 -8.96 -9.21
N VAL A 68 -0.86 -8.52 -10.32
CA VAL A 68 -0.26 -7.47 -11.17
C VAL A 68 -0.16 -6.15 -10.40
N ALA A 69 -1.21 -5.77 -9.67
CA ALA A 69 -1.21 -4.58 -8.83
C ALA A 69 -0.10 -4.62 -7.76
N PHE A 70 0.11 -5.78 -7.13
CA PHE A 70 1.17 -5.99 -6.17
C PHE A 70 2.56 -5.79 -6.81
N ILE A 71 2.79 -6.35 -8.01
CA ILE A 71 4.05 -6.15 -8.75
C ILE A 71 4.25 -4.66 -9.07
N CYS A 72 3.22 -3.94 -9.50
CA CYS A 72 3.31 -2.50 -9.76
C CYS A 72 3.70 -1.71 -8.49
N GLY A 73 3.13 -2.07 -7.33
CA GLY A 73 3.51 -1.48 -6.04
C GLY A 73 4.97 -1.74 -5.67
N VAL A 74 5.46 -2.98 -5.88
CA VAL A 74 6.87 -3.34 -5.66
C VAL A 74 7.79 -2.53 -6.58
N VAL A 75 7.45 -2.39 -7.86
CA VAL A 75 8.23 -1.59 -8.82
C VAL A 75 8.30 -0.13 -8.37
N ALA A 76 7.19 0.45 -7.93
CA ALA A 76 7.17 1.81 -7.40
C ALA A 76 8.13 1.99 -6.21
N GLY A 77 8.11 1.06 -5.25
CA GLY A 77 9.04 1.07 -4.11
C GLY A 77 10.51 0.91 -4.52
N VAL A 78 10.80 0.04 -5.51
CA VAL A 78 12.15 -0.12 -6.06
C VAL A 78 12.64 1.17 -6.71
N VAL A 79 11.79 1.88 -7.45
CA VAL A 79 12.15 3.17 -8.05
C VAL A 79 12.51 4.19 -6.98
N THR A 80 11.69 4.32 -5.93
CA THR A 80 12.00 5.21 -4.79
C THR A 80 13.33 4.83 -4.13
N GLY A 81 13.57 3.53 -3.92
CA GLY A 81 14.81 3.02 -3.37
C GLY A 81 16.05 3.35 -4.23
N ILE A 82 15.96 3.19 -5.55
CA ILE A 82 17.04 3.53 -6.49
C ILE A 82 17.33 5.02 -6.47
N LEU A 83 16.32 5.88 -6.50
CA LEU A 83 16.49 7.33 -6.44
C LEU A 83 17.22 7.73 -5.15
N HIS A 84 16.89 7.12 -4.02
CA HIS A 84 17.52 7.42 -2.75
C HIS A 84 18.95 6.85 -2.64
N THR A 85 19.13 5.56 -2.95
CA THR A 85 20.40 4.86 -2.68
C THR A 85 21.45 5.07 -3.75
N THR A 86 21.05 5.09 -5.02
CA THR A 86 21.97 5.17 -6.16
C THR A 86 22.22 6.61 -6.61
N LEU A 87 21.16 7.42 -6.68
CA LEU A 87 21.28 8.82 -7.08
C LEU A 87 21.56 9.77 -5.91
N GLY A 88 21.54 9.27 -4.66
CA GLY A 88 21.83 10.07 -3.48
C GLY A 88 20.79 11.16 -3.17
N ILE A 89 19.58 11.05 -3.74
CA ILE A 89 18.51 12.02 -3.52
C ILE A 89 17.98 11.86 -2.08
N PRO A 90 17.79 12.94 -1.31
CA PRO A 90 17.18 12.85 0.01
C PRO A 90 15.85 12.09 -0.05
N GLY A 91 15.60 11.18 0.91
CA GLY A 91 14.49 10.24 0.85
C GLY A 91 13.12 10.88 0.72
N ILE A 92 12.87 11.95 1.46
CA ILE A 92 11.62 12.72 1.35
C ILE A 92 11.44 13.26 -0.08
N LEU A 93 12.48 13.79 -0.70
CA LEU A 93 12.43 14.34 -2.05
C LEU A 93 12.22 13.21 -3.09
N ALA A 94 12.95 12.10 -2.96
CA ALA A 94 12.80 10.94 -3.84
C ALA A 94 11.37 10.40 -3.82
N SER A 95 10.79 10.25 -2.63
CA SER A 95 9.42 9.73 -2.48
C SER A 95 8.35 10.69 -3.00
N ILE A 96 8.51 12.00 -2.82
CA ILE A 96 7.59 13.01 -3.39
C ILE A 96 7.65 12.98 -4.93
N LEU A 97 8.84 12.88 -5.53
CA LEU A 97 9.00 12.78 -6.98
C LEU A 97 8.28 11.55 -7.53
N VAL A 98 8.46 10.39 -6.89
CA VAL A 98 7.78 9.15 -7.29
C VAL A 98 6.27 9.26 -7.10
N GLN A 99 5.79 9.85 -6.00
CA GLN A 99 4.37 10.06 -5.75
C GLN A 99 3.72 10.91 -6.87
N ILE A 100 4.34 12.01 -7.27
CA ILE A 100 3.84 12.88 -8.35
C ILE A 100 3.86 12.13 -9.69
N ALA A 101 4.91 11.38 -9.98
CA ALA A 101 5.00 10.56 -11.19
C ALA A 101 3.89 9.49 -11.21
N LEU A 102 3.66 8.78 -10.10
CA LEU A 102 2.60 7.79 -9.97
C LEU A 102 1.21 8.40 -10.12
N TYR A 103 0.99 9.61 -9.61
CA TYR A 103 -0.27 10.32 -9.82
C TYR A 103 -0.56 10.53 -11.32
N SER A 104 0.43 10.98 -12.09
CA SER A 104 0.30 11.17 -13.54
C SER A 104 0.08 9.85 -14.28
N ILE A 105 0.81 8.78 -13.87
CA ILE A 105 0.65 7.43 -14.42
C ILE A 105 -0.76 6.90 -14.13
N ASN A 106 -1.26 7.08 -12.91
CA ASN A 106 -2.60 6.64 -12.52
C ASN A 106 -3.70 7.32 -13.34
N LEU A 107 -3.58 8.63 -13.56
CA LEU A 107 -4.51 9.35 -14.45
C LEU A 107 -4.46 8.82 -15.88
N SER A 108 -3.28 8.49 -16.39
CA SER A 108 -3.13 7.90 -17.72
C SER A 108 -3.75 6.50 -17.81
N ILE A 109 -3.51 5.63 -16.81
CA ILE A 109 -4.11 4.28 -16.71
C ILE A 109 -5.64 4.37 -16.65
N MET A 110 -6.18 5.34 -15.92
CA MET A 110 -7.62 5.53 -15.73
C MET A 110 -8.27 6.39 -16.82
N GLU A 111 -7.60 6.62 -17.96
CA GLU A 111 -8.11 7.41 -19.09
C GLU A 111 -8.54 8.84 -18.69
N GLY A 112 -7.82 9.45 -17.77
CA GLY A 112 -8.10 10.80 -17.26
C GLY A 112 -9.24 10.88 -16.25
N LYS A 113 -9.81 9.75 -15.83
CA LYS A 113 -10.88 9.71 -14.83
C LYS A 113 -10.30 9.61 -13.42
N ALA A 114 -10.71 10.53 -12.54
CA ALA A 114 -10.28 10.48 -11.13
C ALA A 114 -10.96 9.33 -10.35
N ASN A 115 -12.13 8.88 -10.77
CA ASN A 115 -12.88 7.80 -10.16
C ASN A 115 -13.49 6.89 -11.24
N THR A 116 -13.36 5.59 -11.05
CA THR A 116 -13.98 4.58 -11.92
C THR A 116 -14.77 3.61 -11.06
N ALA A 117 -16.08 3.52 -11.32
CA ALA A 117 -16.97 2.62 -10.60
C ALA A 117 -16.88 1.21 -11.16
N LEU A 118 -16.67 0.22 -10.29
CA LEU A 118 -16.80 -1.19 -10.64
C LEU A 118 -18.22 -1.67 -10.34
N PRO A 119 -18.95 -2.25 -11.31
CA PRO A 119 -20.24 -2.89 -11.06
C PRO A 119 -20.04 -4.11 -10.14
N VAL A 120 -20.51 -4.00 -8.89
CA VAL A 120 -20.34 -5.02 -7.85
C VAL A 120 -21.00 -6.35 -8.22
N ASP A 121 -22.06 -6.32 -9.04
CA ASP A 121 -22.83 -7.49 -9.42
C ASP A 121 -22.14 -8.30 -10.55
N LYS A 122 -21.19 -7.69 -11.28
CA LYS A 122 -20.50 -8.31 -12.42
C LYS A 122 -19.17 -8.95 -12.01
N TYR A 123 -18.53 -8.46 -10.94
CA TYR A 123 -17.20 -8.89 -10.55
C TYR A 123 -17.20 -9.46 -9.13
N ASN A 124 -16.51 -10.60 -8.95
CA ASN A 124 -16.27 -11.17 -7.62
C ASN A 124 -15.27 -10.32 -6.83
N LEU A 125 -15.77 -9.31 -6.15
CA LEU A 125 -14.97 -8.46 -5.29
C LEU A 125 -14.72 -9.14 -3.95
N LEU A 126 -13.46 -9.22 -3.52
CA LEU A 126 -13.08 -9.74 -2.21
C LEU A 126 -13.61 -8.84 -1.08
N ILE A 127 -13.57 -7.52 -1.31
CA ILE A 127 -14.05 -6.50 -0.38
C ILE A 127 -15.04 -5.62 -1.13
N SER A 128 -16.26 -5.50 -0.60
CA SER A 128 -17.30 -4.62 -1.13
C SER A 128 -18.05 -3.96 0.01
N LEU A 129 -18.17 -2.64 -0.04
CA LEU A 129 -18.96 -1.89 0.94
C LEU A 129 -20.47 -2.21 0.92
N ARG A 130 -20.92 -2.99 -0.07
CA ARG A 130 -22.30 -3.52 -0.11
C ARG A 130 -22.54 -4.61 0.93
N TYR A 131 -21.49 -5.42 1.24
CA TYR A 131 -21.53 -6.48 2.24
C TYR A 131 -20.60 -6.13 3.41
N ILE A 132 -20.97 -5.13 4.18
CA ILE A 132 -20.14 -4.50 5.22
C ILE A 132 -19.54 -5.50 6.21
N PRO A 133 -20.32 -6.46 6.82
CA PRO A 133 -19.74 -7.41 7.78
C PRO A 133 -18.64 -8.28 7.18
N LYS A 134 -18.83 -8.74 5.93
CA LYS A 134 -17.84 -9.53 5.21
C LYS A 134 -16.60 -8.70 4.88
N SER A 135 -16.77 -7.44 4.51
CA SER A 135 -15.66 -6.53 4.21
C SER A 135 -14.82 -6.23 5.43
N ILE A 136 -15.43 -6.00 6.58
CA ILE A 136 -14.71 -5.80 7.86
C ILE A 136 -13.91 -7.05 8.20
N LEU A 137 -14.52 -8.24 8.12
CA LEU A 137 -13.87 -9.48 8.49
C LEU A 137 -12.69 -9.79 7.56
N VAL A 138 -12.85 -9.65 6.24
CA VAL A 138 -11.79 -9.91 5.26
C VAL A 138 -10.63 -8.92 5.42
N SER A 139 -10.91 -7.63 5.54
CA SER A 139 -9.87 -6.62 5.73
C SER A 139 -9.17 -6.76 7.07
N ALA A 140 -9.88 -7.11 8.15
CA ALA A 140 -9.29 -7.35 9.47
C ALA A 140 -8.39 -8.60 9.48
N ILE A 141 -8.81 -9.71 8.86
CA ILE A 141 -7.97 -10.91 8.74
C ILE A 141 -6.71 -10.59 7.94
N PHE A 142 -6.84 -9.86 6.83
CA PHE A 142 -5.70 -9.47 6.00
C PHE A 142 -4.73 -8.56 6.77
N ALA A 143 -5.23 -7.55 7.49
CA ALA A 143 -4.42 -6.69 8.32
C ALA A 143 -3.71 -7.47 9.44
N ALA A 144 -4.41 -8.38 10.12
CA ALA A 144 -3.83 -9.23 11.16
C ALA A 144 -2.75 -10.16 10.59
N ALA A 145 -2.97 -10.74 9.41
CA ALA A 145 -1.99 -11.57 8.73
C ALA A 145 -0.72 -10.78 8.36
N LEU A 146 -0.88 -9.53 7.86
CA LEU A 146 0.26 -8.66 7.58
C LEU A 146 1.04 -8.30 8.84
N ILE A 147 0.35 -7.95 9.93
CA ILE A 147 1.00 -7.65 11.22
C ILE A 147 1.76 -8.87 11.73
N ALA A 148 1.16 -10.06 11.68
CA ALA A 148 1.80 -11.30 12.10
C ALA A 148 3.04 -11.61 11.24
N LEU A 149 2.94 -11.45 9.92
CA LEU A 149 4.06 -11.62 8.99
C LEU A 149 5.19 -10.63 9.28
N MET A 150 4.86 -9.37 9.49
CA MET A 150 5.84 -8.36 9.89
C MET A 150 6.51 -8.72 11.22
N TYR A 151 5.73 -9.13 12.23
CA TYR A 151 6.26 -9.51 13.53
C TYR A 151 7.25 -10.66 13.42
N VAL A 152 6.90 -11.71 12.68
CA VAL A 152 7.78 -12.86 12.44
C VAL A 152 9.01 -12.44 11.65
N TYR A 153 8.84 -11.70 10.54
CA TYR A 153 9.94 -11.27 9.69
C TYR A 153 10.97 -10.42 10.43
N PHE A 154 10.51 -9.42 11.18
CA PHE A 154 11.40 -8.57 11.97
C PHE A 154 11.97 -9.24 13.22
N GLY A 155 11.48 -10.42 13.60
CA GLY A 155 12.10 -11.31 14.58
C GLY A 155 13.28 -12.14 14.04
N THR A 156 13.44 -12.21 12.71
CA THR A 156 14.53 -12.98 12.08
C THR A 156 15.86 -12.21 12.10
N ALA A 157 16.97 -12.90 11.80
CA ALA A 157 18.27 -12.31 11.63
C ALA A 157 18.29 -11.22 10.54
N GLN A 158 17.57 -11.44 9.44
CA GLN A 158 17.44 -10.44 8.37
C GLN A 158 16.70 -9.19 8.85
N GLY A 159 15.60 -9.37 9.59
CA GLY A 159 14.85 -8.23 10.15
C GLY A 159 15.66 -7.43 11.17
N SER A 160 16.51 -8.07 11.97
CA SER A 160 17.42 -7.38 12.89
C SER A 160 18.51 -6.61 12.13
N ALA A 161 19.04 -7.15 11.03
CA ALA A 161 20.01 -6.47 10.17
C ALA A 161 19.40 -5.20 9.54
N ILE A 162 18.15 -5.27 9.05
CA ILE A 162 17.44 -4.12 8.48
C ILE A 162 17.26 -3.03 9.53
N ARG A 163 16.86 -3.38 10.76
CA ARG A 163 16.75 -2.40 11.86
C ARG A 163 18.09 -1.76 12.22
N ALA A 164 19.16 -2.57 12.24
CA ALA A 164 20.52 -2.06 12.51
C ALA A 164 20.97 -1.08 11.42
N THR A 165 20.66 -1.38 10.16
CA THR A 165 20.98 -0.50 9.02
C THR A 165 20.19 0.81 9.10
N GLY A 166 18.92 0.78 9.49
CA GLY A 166 18.11 1.98 9.68
C GLY A 166 18.67 2.88 10.78
N ASN A 167 19.08 2.29 11.94
CA ASN A 167 19.59 3.06 13.07
C ASN A 167 20.98 3.66 12.80
N ASN A 168 21.89 2.91 12.15
CA ASN A 168 23.24 3.38 11.85
C ASN A 168 23.83 2.67 10.62
N PRO A 169 23.66 3.25 9.42
CA PRO A 169 24.14 2.66 8.18
C PRO A 169 25.69 2.51 8.13
N ALA A 170 26.42 3.43 8.77
CA ALA A 170 27.89 3.40 8.80
C ALA A 170 28.41 2.22 9.62
N MET A 171 27.80 1.98 10.78
CA MET A 171 28.15 0.85 11.65
C MET A 171 27.81 -0.50 11.00
N SER A 172 26.65 -0.60 10.34
CA SER A 172 26.26 -1.81 9.64
C SER A 172 27.21 -2.16 8.51
N ARG A 173 27.72 -1.18 7.76
CA ARG A 173 28.72 -1.40 6.71
C ARG A 173 30.06 -1.84 7.28
N ALA A 174 30.48 -1.29 8.41
CA ALA A 174 31.74 -1.67 9.06
C ALA A 174 31.72 -3.09 9.62
N GLN A 175 30.53 -3.65 9.95
CA GLN A 175 30.39 -5.03 10.43
C GLN A 175 30.20 -6.05 9.30
N ALA A 176 29.84 -5.61 8.09
CA ALA A 176 29.62 -6.49 6.93
C ALA A 176 30.90 -6.74 6.09
N GLY A 177 31.99 -6.05 6.36
CA GLY A 177 33.33 -6.26 5.77
C GLY A 177 34.23 -6.96 6.75
#